data_b18101f4f45d5a3bf98fbf4ecd62a959
#
_entry.id   b18101f4f45d5a3bf98fbf4ecd62a959
#
_cell.length_a   1.000
_cell.length_b   1.000
_cell.length_c   1.000
_cell.angle_alpha   90.00
_cell.angle_beta   90.00
_cell.angle_gamma   90.00
#
_symmetry.space_group_name_H-M   'P 1'
#
loop_
_entity.id
_entity.type
_entity.pdbx_description
1 polymer ?
#
loop_
_entity_poly.entity_id
_entity_poly.type
_entity_poly.pdbx_seq_one_letter_code
_entity_poly.pdbx_strand_id
1 'polypeptide(L)'
;IEFEEIIHSYLDSGKNSLAKKAIKLGLDQHPKSHLVHVALYKFYLDAEDYEKAITSMKIVTTSTVVVPSLKAKVLNDFMNFITEFPEYESALLDVTNTVSENTPSRSDLEWADYYYNQKAYLKAISSYEKALEYDSDNFTIIKNLALLYLETNQFETAALFTNNQMELYPSQSILYLVNGTANRQLNNLDLAIEYLTMGLDYIFDNKKLQLDFYRQLSVAYKLKDNIVESEAFTKKAMALENNQ
;
A
#
# COMPACT_ATOMS: atom_id res chain seq x y z
N ILE A 1 -2.05 -30.01 -18.19
CA ILE A 1 -2.60 -30.14 -16.83
C ILE A 1 -1.67 -30.98 -15.94
N GLU A 2 -0.94 -31.94 -16.47
CA GLU A 2 -0.32 -32.96 -15.64
C GLU A 2 1.07 -32.60 -15.10
N PHE A 3 1.91 -31.88 -15.83
CA PHE A 3 3.28 -31.61 -15.40
C PHE A 3 3.36 -30.55 -14.28
N GLU A 4 2.57 -29.51 -14.35
CA GLU A 4 2.58 -28.42 -13.38
C GLU A 4 2.05 -28.88 -12.02
N GLU A 5 0.95 -29.63 -12.00
CA GLU A 5 0.38 -30.20 -10.77
C GLU A 5 1.37 -31.17 -10.12
N ILE A 6 2.05 -31.99 -10.91
CA ILE A 6 3.07 -32.94 -10.44
C ILE A 6 4.26 -32.19 -9.86
N ILE A 7 4.75 -31.12 -10.55
CA ILE A 7 5.88 -30.32 -10.09
C ILE A 7 5.52 -29.62 -8.78
N HIS A 8 4.34 -28.97 -8.70
CA HIS A 8 3.88 -28.33 -7.47
C HIS A 8 3.75 -29.34 -6.32
N SER A 9 3.15 -30.50 -6.56
CA SER A 9 3.04 -31.55 -5.55
C SER A 9 4.39 -32.02 -5.02
N TYR A 10 5.40 -32.11 -5.88
CA TYR A 10 6.75 -32.45 -5.43
C TYR A 10 7.45 -31.35 -4.65
N LEU A 11 7.25 -30.08 -5.05
CA LEU A 11 7.80 -28.92 -4.32
C LEU A 11 7.16 -28.79 -2.95
N ASP A 12 5.84 -28.85 -2.87
CA ASP A 12 5.09 -28.77 -1.62
C ASP A 12 5.40 -29.91 -0.65
N SER A 13 5.82 -31.07 -1.19
CA SER A 13 6.24 -32.24 -0.40
C SER A 13 7.74 -32.25 -0.06
N GLY A 14 8.50 -31.19 -0.41
CA GLY A 14 9.94 -31.12 -0.21
C GLY A 14 10.75 -32.09 -1.08
N LYS A 15 10.13 -32.70 -2.11
CA LYS A 15 10.78 -33.69 -2.99
C LYS A 15 11.49 -33.01 -4.16
N ASN A 16 12.41 -32.10 -3.88
CA ASN A 16 13.10 -31.24 -4.86
C ASN A 16 13.78 -32.02 -5.99
N SER A 17 14.34 -33.21 -5.72
CA SER A 17 14.96 -34.05 -6.75
C SER A 17 13.95 -34.58 -7.79
N LEU A 18 12.72 -34.92 -7.35
CA LEU A 18 11.65 -35.36 -8.25
C LEU A 18 11.05 -34.18 -8.99
N ALA A 19 10.86 -33.04 -8.33
CA ALA A 19 10.45 -31.81 -8.97
C ALA A 19 11.41 -31.43 -10.10
N LYS A 20 12.72 -31.47 -9.87
CA LYS A 20 13.76 -31.19 -10.88
C LYS A 20 13.67 -32.12 -12.09
N LYS A 21 13.40 -33.41 -11.88
CA LYS A 21 13.23 -34.37 -12.98
C LYS A 21 11.96 -34.11 -13.78
N ALA A 22 10.85 -33.80 -13.10
CA ALA A 22 9.58 -33.47 -13.74
C ALA A 22 9.69 -32.17 -14.56
N ILE A 23 10.33 -31.13 -14.00
CA ILE A 23 10.64 -29.87 -14.69
C ILE A 23 11.45 -30.14 -15.97
N LYS A 24 12.54 -30.91 -15.87
CA LYS A 24 13.38 -31.22 -17.03
C LYS A 24 12.57 -31.94 -18.11
N LEU A 25 11.78 -32.93 -17.72
CA LEU A 25 10.93 -33.67 -18.65
C LEU A 25 9.88 -32.77 -19.31
N GLY A 26 9.26 -31.87 -18.52
CA GLY A 26 8.29 -30.89 -19.03
C GLY A 26 8.91 -29.93 -20.06
N LEU A 27 10.11 -29.42 -19.79
CA LEU A 27 10.84 -28.56 -20.73
C LEU A 27 11.33 -29.32 -21.96
N ASP A 28 11.78 -30.57 -21.83
CA ASP A 28 12.22 -31.39 -22.94
C ASP A 28 11.06 -31.72 -23.92
N GLN A 29 9.85 -31.96 -23.37
CA GLN A 29 8.65 -32.24 -24.16
C GLN A 29 7.95 -30.97 -24.66
N HIS A 30 7.97 -29.90 -23.87
CA HIS A 30 7.27 -28.64 -24.14
C HIS A 30 8.20 -27.43 -23.90
N PRO A 31 9.26 -27.22 -24.69
CA PRO A 31 10.30 -26.20 -24.44
C PRO A 31 9.77 -24.74 -24.49
N LYS A 32 8.56 -24.54 -25.00
CA LYS A 32 7.87 -23.24 -25.06
C LYS A 32 6.69 -23.13 -24.08
N SER A 33 6.57 -24.07 -23.14
CA SER A 33 5.46 -24.05 -22.19
C SER A 33 5.67 -22.98 -21.12
N HIS A 34 4.89 -21.90 -21.19
CA HIS A 34 4.87 -20.86 -20.15
C HIS A 34 4.34 -21.42 -18.83
N LEU A 35 3.51 -22.47 -18.86
CA LEU A 35 2.94 -23.09 -17.67
C LEU A 35 4.00 -23.78 -16.81
N VAL A 36 5.03 -24.36 -17.42
CA VAL A 36 6.16 -24.97 -16.67
C VAL A 36 6.88 -23.92 -15.82
N HIS A 37 6.93 -22.67 -16.28
CA HIS A 37 7.56 -21.58 -15.54
C HIS A 37 6.79 -21.20 -14.28
N VAL A 38 5.48 -21.54 -14.16
CA VAL A 38 4.70 -21.38 -12.91
C VAL A 38 5.26 -22.23 -11.77
N ALA A 39 5.95 -23.32 -12.08
CA ALA A 39 6.62 -24.15 -11.07
C ALA A 39 8.12 -23.86 -10.97
N LEU A 40 8.74 -23.47 -12.10
CA LEU A 40 10.18 -23.20 -12.18
C LEU A 40 10.62 -22.03 -11.29
N TYR A 41 9.85 -20.94 -11.20
CA TYR A 41 10.26 -19.80 -10.39
C TYR A 41 10.41 -20.20 -8.91
N LYS A 42 9.48 -20.99 -8.37
CA LYS A 42 9.57 -21.50 -6.99
C LYS A 42 10.81 -22.38 -6.78
N PHE A 43 11.03 -23.30 -7.73
CA PHE A 43 12.21 -24.16 -7.67
C PHE A 43 13.51 -23.37 -7.68
N TYR A 44 13.60 -22.30 -8.47
CA TYR A 44 14.77 -21.45 -8.51
C TYR A 44 14.90 -20.53 -7.29
N LEU A 45 13.78 -20.06 -6.70
CA LEU A 45 13.82 -19.34 -5.42
C LEU A 45 14.37 -20.24 -4.30
N ASP A 46 13.87 -21.48 -4.20
CA ASP A 46 14.36 -22.45 -3.20
C ASP A 46 15.83 -22.85 -3.41
N ALA A 47 16.31 -22.74 -4.63
CA ALA A 47 17.72 -23.02 -4.99
C ALA A 47 18.62 -21.77 -4.91
N GLU A 48 18.09 -20.60 -4.50
CA GLU A 48 18.75 -19.30 -4.46
C GLU A 48 19.30 -18.85 -5.85
N ASP A 49 18.76 -19.40 -6.95
CA ASP A 49 19.10 -19.00 -8.32
C ASP A 49 18.13 -17.89 -8.76
N TYR A 50 18.28 -16.72 -8.16
CA TYR A 50 17.34 -15.60 -8.27
C TYR A 50 17.19 -15.08 -9.71
N GLU A 51 18.25 -15.06 -10.50
CA GLU A 51 18.18 -14.64 -11.91
C GLU A 51 17.25 -15.53 -12.74
N LYS A 52 17.32 -16.85 -12.53
CA LYS A 52 16.40 -17.78 -13.22
C LYS A 52 15.00 -17.74 -12.66
N ALA A 53 14.86 -17.52 -11.34
CA ALA A 53 13.56 -17.31 -10.71
C ALA A 53 12.84 -16.10 -11.34
N ILE A 54 13.51 -14.96 -11.41
CA ILE A 54 13.00 -13.72 -12.00
C ILE A 54 12.66 -13.92 -13.47
N THR A 55 13.54 -14.60 -14.23
CA THR A 55 13.27 -14.90 -15.65
C THR A 55 11.98 -15.72 -15.81
N SER A 56 11.79 -16.74 -14.96
CA SER A 56 10.57 -17.56 -14.97
C SER A 56 9.33 -16.77 -14.56
N MET A 57 9.42 -15.91 -13.53
CA MET A 57 8.34 -15.02 -13.13
C MET A 57 7.94 -14.08 -14.26
N LYS A 58 8.90 -13.47 -14.97
CA LYS A 58 8.64 -12.62 -16.14
C LYS A 58 7.88 -13.37 -17.24
N ILE A 59 8.29 -14.60 -17.57
CA ILE A 59 7.62 -15.42 -18.56
C ILE A 59 6.16 -15.71 -18.16
N VAL A 60 5.90 -16.02 -16.90
CA VAL A 60 4.54 -16.29 -16.42
C VAL A 60 3.66 -15.04 -16.47
N THR A 61 4.15 -13.93 -15.94
CA THR A 61 3.35 -12.69 -15.80
C THR A 61 3.01 -12.06 -17.16
N THR A 62 3.92 -12.14 -18.14
CA THR A 62 3.70 -11.62 -19.50
C THR A 62 3.01 -12.62 -20.44
N SER A 63 2.79 -13.86 -20.01
CA SER A 63 2.20 -14.92 -20.83
C SER A 63 0.76 -14.63 -21.23
N THR A 64 0.37 -14.94 -22.46
CA THR A 64 -1.03 -14.90 -22.93
C THR A 64 -1.81 -16.18 -22.63
N VAL A 65 -1.13 -17.26 -22.25
CA VAL A 65 -1.74 -18.59 -22.03
C VAL A 65 -1.92 -18.93 -20.57
N VAL A 66 -1.19 -18.26 -19.66
CA VAL A 66 -1.34 -18.44 -18.21
C VAL A 66 -2.56 -17.68 -17.72
N VAL A 67 -3.41 -18.36 -16.94
CA VAL A 67 -4.64 -17.76 -16.40
C VAL A 67 -4.35 -16.60 -15.43
N PRO A 68 -5.21 -15.57 -15.38
CA PRO A 68 -4.98 -14.37 -14.58
C PRO A 68 -4.71 -14.64 -13.09
N SER A 69 -5.37 -15.65 -12.50
CA SER A 69 -5.18 -16.00 -11.07
C SER A 69 -3.76 -16.50 -10.77
N LEU A 70 -3.16 -17.27 -11.67
CA LEU A 70 -1.77 -17.72 -11.52
C LEU A 70 -0.77 -16.59 -11.73
N LYS A 71 -1.03 -15.69 -12.69
CA LYS A 71 -0.21 -14.48 -12.85
C LYS A 71 -0.22 -13.61 -11.61
N ALA A 72 -1.41 -13.37 -11.04
CA ALA A 72 -1.56 -12.59 -9.81
C ALA A 72 -0.79 -13.23 -8.64
N LYS A 73 -0.83 -14.57 -8.52
CA LYS A 73 -0.05 -15.28 -7.50
C LYS A 73 1.45 -15.08 -7.68
N VAL A 74 1.96 -15.28 -8.90
CA VAL A 74 3.39 -15.10 -9.19
C VAL A 74 3.83 -13.65 -8.98
N LEU A 75 2.97 -12.68 -9.35
CA LEU A 75 3.25 -11.27 -9.11
C LEU A 75 3.34 -10.95 -7.62
N ASN A 76 2.41 -11.48 -6.82
CA ASN A 76 2.45 -11.34 -5.37
C ASN A 76 3.70 -11.98 -4.74
N ASP A 77 4.08 -13.17 -5.21
CA ASP A 77 5.31 -13.84 -4.74
C ASP A 77 6.56 -13.02 -5.15
N PHE A 78 6.53 -12.36 -6.32
CA PHE A 78 7.61 -11.48 -6.74
C PHE A 78 7.68 -10.19 -5.91
N MET A 79 6.53 -9.60 -5.55
CA MET A 79 6.46 -8.47 -4.61
C MET A 79 7.05 -8.83 -3.24
N ASN A 80 6.70 -10.01 -2.71
CA ASN A 80 7.28 -10.50 -1.45
C ASN A 80 8.79 -10.72 -1.56
N PHE A 81 9.25 -11.30 -2.67
CA PHE A 81 10.67 -11.52 -2.93
C PHE A 81 11.47 -10.20 -2.93
N ILE A 82 11.02 -9.16 -3.62
CA ILE A 82 11.74 -7.87 -3.63
C ILE A 82 11.70 -7.14 -2.28
N THR A 83 10.78 -7.50 -1.38
CA THR A 83 10.79 -6.97 -0.01
C THR A 83 12.03 -7.44 0.75
N GLU A 84 12.51 -8.66 0.46
CA GLU A 84 13.74 -9.22 1.03
C GLU A 84 14.98 -8.86 0.20
N PHE A 85 14.82 -8.71 -1.13
CA PHE A 85 15.87 -8.44 -2.10
C PHE A 85 15.57 -7.20 -2.96
N PRO A 86 15.65 -5.96 -2.40
CA PRO A 86 15.27 -4.72 -3.07
C PRO A 86 16.05 -4.41 -4.35
N GLU A 87 17.24 -4.99 -4.53
CA GLU A 87 18.07 -4.83 -5.73
C GLU A 87 17.37 -5.34 -7.02
N TYR A 88 16.35 -6.21 -6.88
CA TYR A 88 15.57 -6.73 -8.01
C TYR A 88 14.29 -5.93 -8.28
N GLU A 89 14.03 -4.80 -7.59
CA GLU A 89 12.85 -3.95 -7.78
C GLU A 89 12.65 -3.54 -9.25
N SER A 90 13.74 -3.15 -9.94
CA SER A 90 13.66 -2.75 -11.35
C SER A 90 13.13 -3.87 -12.26
N ALA A 91 13.47 -5.12 -11.96
CA ALA A 91 13.00 -6.27 -12.73
C ALA A 91 11.50 -6.50 -12.58
N LEU A 92 10.93 -6.21 -11.42
CA LEU A 92 9.48 -6.27 -11.20
C LEU A 92 8.75 -5.08 -11.84
N LEU A 93 9.34 -3.87 -11.77
CA LEU A 93 8.79 -2.69 -12.45
C LEU A 93 8.64 -2.91 -13.95
N ASP A 94 9.65 -3.51 -14.61
CA ASP A 94 9.57 -3.86 -16.03
C ASP A 94 8.40 -4.79 -16.34
N VAL A 95 8.15 -5.76 -15.45
CA VAL A 95 7.03 -6.72 -15.60
C VAL A 95 5.69 -6.04 -15.41
N THR A 96 5.55 -5.24 -14.35
CA THR A 96 4.28 -4.58 -14.03
C THR A 96 3.90 -3.55 -15.08
N ASN A 97 4.85 -2.79 -15.61
CA ASN A 97 4.61 -1.86 -16.73
C ASN A 97 4.08 -2.58 -17.99
N THR A 98 4.55 -3.81 -18.23
CA THR A 98 4.08 -4.62 -19.37
C THR A 98 2.70 -5.24 -19.13
N VAL A 99 2.36 -5.53 -17.88
CA VAL A 99 1.08 -6.16 -17.48
C VAL A 99 -0.02 -5.12 -17.26
N SER A 100 0.33 -3.90 -16.81
CA SER A 100 -0.62 -2.83 -16.44
C SER A 100 -1.45 -2.31 -17.60
N GLU A 101 -1.05 -2.55 -18.86
CA GLU A 101 -1.92 -2.26 -20.02
C GLU A 101 -3.27 -3.00 -19.96
N ASN A 102 -3.40 -4.06 -19.13
CA ASN A 102 -4.61 -4.88 -19.04
C ASN A 102 -5.34 -4.83 -17.68
N THR A 103 -4.71 -4.37 -16.60
CA THR A 103 -5.31 -4.23 -15.25
C THR A 103 -4.56 -3.18 -14.42
N PRO A 104 -4.69 -1.87 -14.75
CA PRO A 104 -3.85 -0.83 -14.16
C PRO A 104 -4.03 -0.66 -12.64
N SER A 105 -5.27 -0.59 -12.17
CA SER A 105 -5.60 -0.14 -10.81
C SER A 105 -5.04 -1.02 -9.68
N ARG A 106 -5.07 -2.33 -9.85
CA ARG A 106 -4.63 -3.26 -8.80
C ARG A 106 -3.12 -3.26 -8.62
N SER A 107 -2.39 -3.18 -9.73
CA SER A 107 -0.92 -3.13 -9.71
C SER A 107 -0.42 -1.85 -9.02
N ASP A 108 -1.03 -0.70 -9.31
CA ASP A 108 -0.64 0.58 -8.71
C ASP A 108 -0.89 0.61 -7.20
N LEU A 109 -1.99 0.01 -6.72
CA LEU A 109 -2.27 -0.12 -5.29
C LEU A 109 -1.26 -1.04 -4.59
N GLU A 110 -0.93 -2.20 -5.18
CA GLU A 110 0.08 -3.12 -4.65
C GLU A 110 1.46 -2.45 -4.56
N TRP A 111 1.84 -1.65 -5.57
CA TRP A 111 3.06 -0.84 -5.53
C TRP A 111 3.02 0.25 -4.46
N ALA A 112 1.89 0.92 -4.30
CA ALA A 112 1.72 1.94 -3.28
C ALA A 112 1.92 1.36 -1.88
N ASP A 113 1.30 0.22 -1.59
CA ASP A 113 1.45 -0.50 -0.31
C ASP A 113 2.89 -0.98 -0.10
N TYR A 114 3.54 -1.51 -1.13
CA TYR A 114 4.95 -1.89 -1.07
C TYR A 114 5.84 -0.70 -0.71
N TYR A 115 5.74 0.42 -1.45
CA TYR A 115 6.55 1.60 -1.17
C TYR A 115 6.24 2.23 0.19
N TYR A 116 4.98 2.18 0.63
CA TYR A 116 4.60 2.62 1.96
C TYR A 116 5.33 1.82 3.05
N ASN A 117 5.34 0.51 2.94
CA ASN A 117 6.03 -0.39 3.89
C ASN A 117 7.55 -0.19 3.88
N GLN A 118 8.15 0.14 2.72
CA GLN A 118 9.55 0.51 2.60
C GLN A 118 9.87 1.94 3.04
N LYS A 119 8.87 2.71 3.53
CA LYS A 119 8.96 4.14 3.87
C LYS A 119 9.43 5.03 2.70
N ALA A 120 9.30 4.54 1.49
CA ALA A 120 9.55 5.29 0.26
C ALA A 120 8.33 6.16 -0.09
N TYR A 121 7.95 7.06 0.80
CA TYR A 121 6.66 7.74 0.83
C TYR A 121 6.35 8.53 -0.46
N LEU A 122 7.33 9.16 -1.10
CA LEU A 122 7.10 9.86 -2.36
C LEU A 122 6.73 8.90 -3.52
N LYS A 123 7.35 7.71 -3.56
CA LYS A 123 6.96 6.67 -4.51
C LYS A 123 5.57 6.11 -4.18
N ALA A 124 5.27 5.91 -2.89
CA ALA A 124 3.95 5.46 -2.45
C ALA A 124 2.85 6.46 -2.85
N ILE A 125 3.06 7.76 -2.65
CA ILE A 125 2.14 8.82 -3.10
C ILE A 125 1.86 8.68 -4.60
N SER A 126 2.90 8.66 -5.43
CA SER A 126 2.73 8.56 -6.89
C SER A 126 1.95 7.30 -7.32
N SER A 127 2.15 6.18 -6.64
CA SER A 127 1.42 4.95 -6.93
C SER A 127 -0.02 4.99 -6.42
N TYR A 128 -0.29 5.55 -5.24
CA TYR A 128 -1.65 5.76 -4.74
C TYR A 128 -2.43 6.77 -5.61
N GLU A 129 -1.80 7.84 -6.08
CA GLU A 129 -2.44 8.80 -7.00
C GLU A 129 -2.91 8.10 -8.28
N LYS A 130 -2.07 7.28 -8.89
CA LYS A 130 -2.44 6.46 -10.06
C LYS A 130 -3.57 5.48 -9.73
N ALA A 131 -3.48 4.76 -8.61
CA ALA A 131 -4.53 3.84 -8.19
C ALA A 131 -5.88 4.57 -8.01
N LEU A 132 -5.87 5.79 -7.48
CA LEU A 132 -7.08 6.61 -7.29
C LEU A 132 -7.72 7.07 -8.61
N GLU A 133 -6.95 7.22 -9.71
CA GLU A 133 -7.51 7.53 -11.03
C GLU A 133 -8.46 6.43 -11.54
N TYR A 134 -8.20 5.16 -11.17
CA TYR A 134 -9.01 4.01 -11.58
C TYR A 134 -10.05 3.60 -10.56
N ASP A 135 -9.82 3.86 -9.27
CA ASP A 135 -10.70 3.49 -8.15
C ASP A 135 -10.91 4.71 -7.25
N SER A 136 -11.59 5.71 -7.83
CA SER A 136 -11.77 7.04 -7.23
C SER A 136 -12.52 7.03 -5.91
N ASP A 137 -13.35 5.99 -5.67
CA ASP A 137 -14.20 5.86 -4.49
C ASP A 137 -13.56 5.00 -3.39
N ASN A 138 -12.31 4.58 -3.56
CA ASN A 138 -11.61 3.76 -2.58
C ASN A 138 -11.11 4.61 -1.40
N PHE A 139 -11.90 4.63 -0.35
CA PHE A 139 -11.58 5.42 0.84
C PHE A 139 -10.26 5.01 1.51
N THR A 140 -9.80 3.77 1.35
CA THR A 140 -8.49 3.35 1.89
C THR A 140 -7.35 4.08 1.19
N ILE A 141 -7.41 4.21 -0.14
CA ILE A 141 -6.45 4.98 -0.94
C ILE A 141 -6.49 6.46 -0.53
N ILE A 142 -7.69 7.03 -0.47
CA ILE A 142 -7.90 8.44 -0.07
C ILE A 142 -7.29 8.72 1.29
N LYS A 143 -7.58 7.88 2.28
CA LYS A 143 -7.04 8.01 3.64
C LYS A 143 -5.51 7.91 3.66
N ASN A 144 -4.94 6.93 2.94
CA ASN A 144 -3.50 6.73 2.92
C ASN A 144 -2.78 7.92 2.24
N LEU A 145 -3.31 8.44 1.13
CA LEU A 145 -2.79 9.64 0.48
C LEU A 145 -2.84 10.85 1.42
N ALA A 146 -3.98 11.09 2.06
CA ALA A 146 -4.14 12.21 2.99
C ALA A 146 -3.07 12.17 4.11
N LEU A 147 -2.86 11.00 4.70
CA LEU A 147 -1.85 10.81 5.74
C LEU A 147 -0.42 10.96 5.21
N LEU A 148 -0.14 10.45 4.01
CA LEU A 148 1.17 10.56 3.39
C LEU A 148 1.54 11.99 3.00
N TYR A 149 0.58 12.81 2.55
CA TYR A 149 0.84 14.22 2.31
C TYR A 149 1.25 14.96 3.60
N LEU A 150 0.63 14.63 4.75
CA LEU A 150 1.09 15.17 6.04
C LEU A 150 2.50 14.68 6.42
N GLU A 151 2.74 13.38 6.30
CA GLU A 151 4.03 12.75 6.67
C GLU A 151 5.19 13.28 5.84
N THR A 152 4.91 13.65 4.59
CA THR A 152 5.90 14.24 3.67
C THR A 152 5.92 15.77 3.69
N ASN A 153 5.24 16.40 4.64
CA ASN A 153 5.14 17.86 4.81
C ASN A 153 4.54 18.60 3.59
N GLN A 154 3.71 17.93 2.80
CA GLN A 154 2.97 18.53 1.68
C GLN A 154 1.65 19.12 2.20
N PHE A 155 1.74 20.12 3.09
CA PHE A 155 0.59 20.60 3.86
C PHE A 155 -0.48 21.27 3.00
N GLU A 156 -0.09 22.05 1.99
CA GLU A 156 -1.03 22.67 1.05
C GLU A 156 -1.82 21.61 0.28
N THR A 157 -1.10 20.60 -0.22
CA THR A 157 -1.71 19.47 -0.93
C THR A 157 -2.65 18.68 -0.01
N ALA A 158 -2.22 18.40 1.22
CA ALA A 158 -3.04 17.70 2.21
C ALA A 158 -4.34 18.45 2.52
N ALA A 159 -4.27 19.79 2.73
CA ALA A 159 -5.43 20.62 3.00
C ALA A 159 -6.40 20.67 1.82
N LEU A 160 -5.90 20.90 0.61
CA LEU A 160 -6.72 20.94 -0.60
C LEU A 160 -7.35 19.58 -0.90
N PHE A 161 -6.56 18.50 -0.87
CA PHE A 161 -7.02 17.15 -1.14
C PHE A 161 -8.13 16.76 -0.16
N THR A 162 -7.90 16.91 1.14
CA THR A 162 -8.91 16.52 2.15
C THR A 162 -10.15 17.40 2.11
N ASN A 163 -10.04 18.69 1.77
CA ASN A 163 -11.20 19.56 1.57
C ASN A 163 -12.11 19.01 0.46
N ASN A 164 -11.55 18.63 -0.68
CA ASN A 164 -12.32 18.04 -1.77
C ASN A 164 -12.93 16.68 -1.38
N GLN A 165 -12.22 15.88 -0.60
CA GLN A 165 -12.71 14.57 -0.18
C GLN A 165 -13.81 14.67 0.90
N MET A 166 -13.83 15.71 1.73
CA MET A 166 -14.89 15.93 2.72
C MET A 166 -16.24 16.24 2.07
N GLU A 167 -16.29 16.76 0.84
CA GLU A 167 -17.54 16.93 0.10
C GLU A 167 -18.18 15.58 -0.24
N LEU A 168 -17.39 14.56 -0.52
CA LEU A 168 -17.82 13.21 -0.86
C LEU A 168 -18.00 12.32 0.39
N TYR A 169 -17.17 12.55 1.40
CA TYR A 169 -17.10 11.73 2.63
C TYR A 169 -17.22 12.60 3.90
N PRO A 170 -18.32 13.32 4.10
CA PRO A 170 -18.46 14.31 5.17
C PRO A 170 -18.41 13.73 6.59
N SER A 171 -18.65 12.43 6.76
CA SER A 171 -18.62 11.77 8.09
C SER A 171 -17.27 11.13 8.43
N GLN A 172 -16.27 11.28 7.58
CA GLN A 172 -14.96 10.67 7.80
C GLN A 172 -14.04 11.59 8.61
N SER A 173 -14.07 11.44 9.93
CA SER A 173 -13.30 12.26 10.86
C SER A 173 -11.81 12.36 10.55
N ILE A 174 -11.20 11.32 9.99
CA ILE A 174 -9.77 11.34 9.63
C ILE A 174 -9.42 12.45 8.62
N LEU A 175 -10.33 12.79 7.69
CA LEU A 175 -10.10 13.87 6.73
C LEU A 175 -10.02 15.23 7.42
N TYR A 176 -10.87 15.44 8.42
CA TYR A 176 -10.85 16.66 9.25
C TYR A 176 -9.59 16.74 10.10
N LEU A 177 -9.11 15.62 10.65
CA LEU A 177 -7.85 15.59 11.39
C LEU A 177 -6.68 16.00 10.51
N VAL A 178 -6.61 15.42 9.31
CA VAL A 178 -5.55 15.74 8.34
C VAL A 178 -5.64 17.20 7.91
N ASN A 179 -6.82 17.67 7.53
CA ASN A 179 -7.03 19.05 7.10
C ASN A 179 -6.66 20.06 8.19
N GLY A 180 -7.18 19.85 9.40
CA GLY A 180 -6.88 20.73 10.53
C GLY A 180 -5.41 20.71 10.92
N THR A 181 -4.76 19.54 10.85
CA THR A 181 -3.31 19.42 11.10
C THR A 181 -2.51 20.17 10.03
N ALA A 182 -2.86 20.01 8.76
CA ALA A 182 -2.22 20.69 7.65
C ALA A 182 -2.36 22.22 7.78
N ASN A 183 -3.58 22.72 8.04
CA ASN A 183 -3.82 24.15 8.27
C ASN A 183 -3.04 24.70 9.46
N ARG A 184 -2.91 23.91 10.55
CA ARG A 184 -2.07 24.30 11.69
C ARG A 184 -0.60 24.45 11.29
N GLN A 185 -0.08 23.55 10.47
CA GLN A 185 1.31 23.63 9.98
C GLN A 185 1.52 24.81 9.03
N LEU A 186 0.49 25.20 8.29
CA LEU A 186 0.47 26.39 7.44
C LEU A 186 0.22 27.70 8.23
N ASN A 187 0.10 27.61 9.57
CA ASN A 187 -0.25 28.73 10.45
C ASN A 187 -1.65 29.34 10.18
N ASN A 188 -2.54 28.61 9.53
CA ASN A 188 -3.96 28.97 9.35
C ASN A 188 -4.77 28.51 10.58
N LEU A 189 -4.49 29.11 11.74
CA LEU A 189 -4.92 28.58 13.03
C LEU A 189 -6.45 28.56 13.22
N ASP A 190 -7.17 29.52 12.62
CA ASP A 190 -8.64 29.55 12.69
C ASP A 190 -9.25 28.39 11.93
N LEU A 191 -8.82 28.15 10.71
CA LEU A 191 -9.24 27.00 9.89
C LEU A 191 -8.86 25.68 10.56
N ALA A 192 -7.67 25.59 11.14
CA ALA A 192 -7.22 24.40 11.85
C ALA A 192 -8.18 24.04 13.00
N ILE A 193 -8.52 25.03 13.84
CA ILE A 193 -9.44 24.84 14.96
C ILE A 193 -10.84 24.47 14.47
N GLU A 194 -11.33 25.14 13.42
CA GLU A 194 -12.61 24.86 12.81
C GLU A 194 -12.71 23.40 12.35
N TYR A 195 -11.82 22.93 11.48
CA TYR A 195 -11.86 21.56 10.98
C TYR A 195 -11.64 20.53 12.08
N LEU A 196 -10.72 20.77 13.00
CA LEU A 196 -10.50 19.86 14.13
C LEU A 196 -11.74 19.77 15.03
N THR A 197 -12.46 20.86 15.25
CA THR A 197 -13.68 20.86 16.07
C THR A 197 -14.80 20.11 15.35
N MET A 198 -15.01 20.39 14.06
CA MET A 198 -16.00 19.68 13.25
C MET A 198 -15.74 18.16 13.19
N GLY A 199 -14.48 17.77 13.05
CA GLY A 199 -14.11 16.35 12.97
C GLY A 199 -14.37 15.55 14.24
N LEU A 200 -14.40 16.19 15.42
CA LEU A 200 -14.76 15.54 16.68
C LEU A 200 -16.20 15.03 16.70
N ASP A 201 -17.12 15.70 16.02
CA ASP A 201 -18.53 15.32 15.96
C ASP A 201 -18.77 14.01 15.19
N TYR A 202 -17.81 13.62 14.37
CA TYR A 202 -17.87 12.39 13.57
C TYR A 202 -17.10 11.21 14.19
N ILE A 203 -16.56 11.35 15.40
CA ILE A 203 -15.85 10.27 16.06
C ILE A 203 -16.84 9.40 16.82
N PHE A 204 -16.95 8.13 16.43
CA PHE A 204 -17.70 7.14 17.17
C PHE A 204 -16.75 6.05 17.70
N ASP A 205 -16.69 5.94 19.03
CA ASP A 205 -15.94 4.91 19.78
C ASP A 205 -14.47 4.66 19.32
N ASN A 206 -13.78 5.74 18.93
CA ASN A 206 -12.36 5.69 18.57
C ASN A 206 -11.54 6.64 19.45
N LYS A 207 -11.20 6.14 20.65
CA LYS A 207 -10.43 6.89 21.64
C LYS A 207 -9.07 7.37 21.13
N LYS A 208 -8.39 6.55 20.32
CA LYS A 208 -7.09 6.92 19.76
C LYS A 208 -7.20 8.11 18.82
N LEU A 209 -8.16 8.08 17.92
CA LEU A 209 -8.41 9.20 17.01
C LEU A 209 -8.84 10.44 17.78
N GLN A 210 -9.72 10.30 18.78
CA GLN A 210 -10.16 11.40 19.63
C GLN A 210 -8.99 12.04 20.39
N LEU A 211 -8.05 11.23 20.86
CA LEU A 211 -6.82 11.71 21.50
C LEU A 211 -5.99 12.56 20.53
N ASP A 212 -5.84 12.11 19.28
CA ASP A 212 -5.09 12.87 18.28
C ASP A 212 -5.75 14.23 17.99
N PHE A 213 -7.08 14.30 17.89
CA PHE A 213 -7.80 15.56 17.78
C PHE A 213 -7.55 16.50 18.97
N TYR A 214 -7.65 15.99 20.20
CA TYR A 214 -7.43 16.83 21.40
C TYR A 214 -5.99 17.37 21.44
N ARG A 215 -5.01 16.57 21.06
CA ARG A 215 -3.62 17.00 20.97
C ARG A 215 -3.45 18.10 19.92
N GLN A 216 -4.04 17.94 18.72
CA GLN A 216 -3.94 18.94 17.68
C GLN A 216 -4.65 20.26 18.06
N LEU A 217 -5.83 20.19 18.68
CA LEU A 217 -6.55 21.37 19.18
C LEU A 217 -5.76 22.09 20.27
N SER A 218 -5.21 21.35 21.24
CA SER A 218 -4.37 21.94 22.27
C SER A 218 -3.21 22.75 21.68
N VAL A 219 -2.51 22.18 20.70
CA VAL A 219 -1.40 22.87 20.02
C VAL A 219 -1.89 24.08 19.22
N ALA A 220 -2.99 23.95 18.48
CA ALA A 220 -3.55 25.05 17.69
C ALA A 220 -3.97 26.25 18.57
N TYR A 221 -4.67 26.00 19.68
CA TYR A 221 -5.04 27.03 20.63
C TYR A 221 -3.83 27.67 21.31
N LYS A 222 -2.80 26.89 21.62
CA LYS A 222 -1.55 27.42 22.19
C LYS A 222 -0.86 28.38 21.21
N LEU A 223 -0.78 28.00 19.93
CA LEU A 223 -0.19 28.86 18.89
C LEU A 223 -0.99 30.14 18.67
N LYS A 224 -2.30 30.12 19.01
CA LYS A 224 -3.19 31.27 18.93
C LYS A 224 -3.20 32.09 20.22
N ASP A 225 -2.30 31.81 21.18
CA ASP A 225 -2.24 32.43 22.52
C ASP A 225 -3.50 32.26 23.38
N ASN A 226 -4.40 31.32 23.02
CA ASN A 226 -5.56 30.95 23.83
C ASN A 226 -5.18 29.84 24.82
N ILE A 227 -4.53 30.21 25.89
CA ILE A 227 -4.01 29.28 26.91
C ILE A 227 -5.13 28.50 27.60
N VAL A 228 -6.29 29.13 27.85
CA VAL A 228 -7.42 28.49 28.52
C VAL A 228 -7.92 27.27 27.75
N GLU A 229 -8.20 27.42 26.46
CA GLU A 229 -8.66 26.32 25.62
C GLU A 229 -7.55 25.29 25.39
N SER A 230 -6.31 25.75 25.23
CA SER A 230 -5.16 24.83 25.11
C SER A 230 -5.06 23.89 26.31
N GLU A 231 -5.14 24.41 27.52
CA GLU A 231 -5.11 23.62 28.76
C GLU A 231 -6.33 22.69 28.88
N ALA A 232 -7.52 23.17 28.48
CA ALA A 232 -8.73 22.36 28.49
C ALA A 232 -8.59 21.11 27.60
N PHE A 233 -8.09 21.28 26.38
CA PHE A 233 -7.86 20.14 25.48
C PHE A 233 -6.69 19.26 25.93
N THR A 234 -5.65 19.82 26.53
CA THR A 234 -4.57 19.03 27.14
C THR A 234 -5.11 18.12 28.25
N LYS A 235 -5.99 18.62 29.11
CA LYS A 235 -6.62 17.83 30.18
C LYS A 235 -7.50 16.71 29.60
N LYS A 236 -8.27 16.99 28.53
CA LYS A 236 -9.08 15.98 27.85
C LYS A 236 -8.19 14.86 27.24
N ALA A 237 -7.06 15.22 26.65
CA ALA A 237 -6.10 14.26 26.11
C ALA A 237 -5.53 13.35 27.19
N MET A 238 -5.04 13.94 28.31
CA MET A 238 -4.50 13.21 29.45
C MET A 238 -5.53 12.27 30.09
N ALA A 239 -6.79 12.69 30.17
CA ALA A 239 -7.86 11.86 30.71
C ALA A 239 -8.13 10.62 29.86
N LEU A 240 -8.00 10.71 28.54
CA LEU A 240 -8.13 9.56 27.64
C LEU A 240 -6.91 8.62 27.73
N GLU A 241 -5.71 9.15 27.91
CA GLU A 241 -4.48 8.36 28.06
C GLU A 241 -4.50 7.55 29.37
N ASN A 242 -4.97 8.13 30.47
CA ASN A 242 -5.03 7.46 31.78
C ASN A 242 -6.14 6.40 31.87
N ASN A 243 -7.07 6.35 30.94
CA ASN A 243 -8.18 5.38 30.87
C ASN A 243 -7.98 4.29 29.79
N GLN A 244 -6.77 4.14 29.27
CA GLN A 244 -6.34 3.02 28.41
C GLN A 244 -5.60 1.98 29.25
#